data_a131438e4f6c5bb07b940cd5f38f0cd4
#
_entry.id   a131438e4f6c5bb07b940cd5f38f0cd4
#
_cell.length_a   1.000
_cell.length_b   1.000
_cell.length_c   1.000
_cell.angle_alpha   90.00
_cell.angle_beta   90.00
_cell.angle_gamma   90.00
#
_symmetry.space_group_name_H-M   'P 1'
#
loop_
_entity.id
_entity.type
_entity.pdbx_description
1 polymer ?
#
loop_
_entity_poly.entity_id
_entity_poly.type
_entity_poly.pdbx_seq_one_letter_code
_entity_poly.pdbx_strand_id
1 'polypeptide(L)'
;MYERLNAPGRIDRPELAAVQNVFDSPAPRAARMGRWSTKAPLPLPRSEMAWAAAMNGRMHLVGGYGEQRVDRPYHHVYHPQRDAWTSAAPLPLGANHVGVAVLGDTLYAIGGFTEQNRKPHAECFGWNEGDDRWRRIAPLPRPVGSAGCGAIGGRIHAIGGAVGASFDSKRSVAWHLSYLPGADRWERNAPLPTARDHVGAVVAGNLVHVIGGRVDSFHTNSNLHHAYDPRQDKWTARSPLPTARSGHGAVLVGQRIFVMGGEGSNRVFGQNEAYDVAQDAWEQFAPMPTPRHGLGAVAIGTTVYVAGGGPMMGGGVQSAVHEAFEPE
;
A
#
# COMPACT_ATOMS: atom_id res chain seq x y z
N MET A 1 9.09 5.91 25.55
CA MET A 1 9.63 5.41 24.26
C MET A 1 8.69 5.76 23.09
N TYR A 2 7.38 5.58 23.22
CA TYR A 2 6.37 5.98 22.21
C TYR A 2 6.35 7.51 21.99
N GLU A 3 6.49 8.28 23.05
CA GLU A 3 6.51 9.75 22.98
C GLU A 3 7.71 10.33 22.23
N ARG A 4 8.88 9.68 22.28
CA ARG A 4 10.08 10.12 21.51
C ARG A 4 9.95 9.87 20.02
N LEU A 5 9.24 8.83 19.63
CA LEU A 5 8.97 8.53 18.21
C LEU A 5 7.95 9.50 17.60
N ASN A 6 7.18 10.13 18.46
CA ASN A 6 6.06 10.97 18.12
C ASN A 6 6.30 12.47 18.34
N ALA A 7 7.48 12.84 18.87
CA ALA A 7 7.87 14.26 18.91
C ALA A 7 7.95 14.80 17.48
N PRO A 8 7.33 15.96 17.17
CA PRO A 8 7.47 16.58 15.87
C PRO A 8 8.95 16.88 15.64
N GLY A 9 9.62 16.00 14.93
CA GLY A 9 11.00 16.19 14.53
C GLY A 9 11.09 17.44 13.67
N ARG A 10 12.05 18.31 13.97
CA ARG A 10 12.34 19.44 13.11
C ARG A 10 12.84 18.91 11.76
N ILE A 11 12.02 19.07 10.74
CA ILE A 11 12.33 18.58 9.39
C ILE A 11 13.04 19.73 8.66
N ASP A 12 14.35 19.81 8.81
CA ASP A 12 15.17 20.78 8.09
C ASP A 12 15.48 20.27 6.65
N ARG A 13 14.43 19.92 5.92
CA ARG A 13 14.54 19.49 4.52
C ARG A 13 13.60 20.31 3.66
N PRO A 14 14.10 21.16 2.76
CA PRO A 14 13.26 21.98 1.86
C PRO A 14 12.30 21.15 1.02
N GLU A 15 12.69 19.93 0.64
CA GLU A 15 11.86 19.00 -0.12
C GLU A 15 10.60 18.51 0.62
N LEU A 16 10.54 18.73 1.93
CA LEU A 16 9.41 18.35 2.76
C LEU A 16 8.40 19.48 2.98
N ALA A 17 8.54 20.62 2.31
CA ALA A 17 7.61 21.74 2.44
C ALA A 17 6.16 21.37 2.03
N ALA A 18 5.98 20.33 1.21
CA ALA A 18 4.67 19.81 0.80
C ALA A 18 4.10 18.75 1.77
N VAL A 19 4.78 18.43 2.86
CA VAL A 19 4.30 17.47 3.87
C VAL A 19 3.36 18.21 4.83
N GLN A 20 2.14 17.70 4.95
CA GLN A 20 1.14 18.27 5.85
C GLN A 20 1.19 17.63 7.23
N ASN A 21 0.88 18.41 8.26
CA ASN A 21 0.63 17.88 9.58
C ASN A 21 -0.77 17.24 9.60
N VAL A 22 -0.82 15.95 9.93
CA VAL A 22 -2.09 15.20 9.97
C VAL A 22 -3.07 15.66 11.04
N PHE A 23 -2.60 16.41 12.03
CA PHE A 23 -3.51 16.98 13.05
C PHE A 23 -4.53 17.96 12.45
N ASP A 24 -4.20 18.60 11.35
CA ASP A 24 -5.05 19.57 10.66
C ASP A 24 -5.96 18.91 9.61
N SER A 25 -5.82 17.58 9.40
CA SER A 25 -6.63 16.87 8.41
C SER A 25 -8.09 16.81 8.85
N PRO A 26 -9.05 17.23 8.00
CA PRO A 26 -10.46 17.23 8.35
C PRO A 26 -11.00 15.80 8.52
N ALA A 27 -12.07 15.67 9.30
CA ALA A 27 -12.86 14.44 9.30
C ALA A 27 -13.51 14.23 7.92
N PRO A 28 -13.78 12.97 7.52
CA PRO A 28 -14.46 12.71 6.25
C PRO A 28 -15.79 13.43 6.20
N ARG A 29 -16.06 14.12 5.12
CA ARG A 29 -17.40 14.66 4.86
C ARG A 29 -18.29 13.52 4.37
N ALA A 30 -19.56 13.52 4.78
CA ALA A 30 -20.55 12.60 4.25
C ALA A 30 -20.75 12.93 2.76
N ALA A 31 -20.15 12.14 1.90
CA ALA A 31 -20.41 12.17 0.46
C ALA A 31 -21.51 11.16 0.14
N ARG A 32 -22.37 11.49 -0.81
CA ARG A 32 -23.50 10.63 -1.20
C ARG A 32 -23.15 9.64 -2.30
N MET A 33 -22.00 9.81 -2.95
CA MET A 33 -21.59 8.97 -4.08
C MET A 33 -21.05 7.63 -3.62
N GLY A 34 -21.58 6.56 -4.20
CA GLY A 34 -21.17 5.19 -3.97
C GLY A 34 -21.76 4.54 -2.72
N ARG A 35 -21.65 3.24 -2.65
CA ARG A 35 -22.26 2.43 -1.60
C ARG A 35 -21.29 1.38 -1.05
N TRP A 36 -21.26 1.27 0.27
CA TRP A 36 -20.51 0.23 0.99
C TRP A 36 -21.40 -0.96 1.33
N SER A 37 -20.83 -2.15 1.32
CA SER A 37 -21.44 -3.39 1.79
C SER A 37 -20.43 -4.23 2.58
N THR A 38 -20.93 -4.95 3.60
CA THR A 38 -20.10 -5.91 4.35
C THR A 38 -19.95 -7.20 3.55
N LYS A 39 -18.76 -7.80 3.62
CA LYS A 39 -18.41 -9.08 2.99
C LYS A 39 -17.93 -10.08 4.04
N ALA A 40 -17.82 -11.35 3.62
CA ALA A 40 -17.30 -12.40 4.50
C ALA A 40 -15.98 -11.95 5.15
N PRO A 41 -15.86 -11.99 6.48
CA PRO A 41 -14.70 -11.49 7.19
C PRO A 41 -13.45 -12.29 6.83
N LEU A 42 -12.29 -11.63 6.95
CA LEU A 42 -10.99 -12.30 6.81
C LEU A 42 -10.89 -13.46 7.81
N PRO A 43 -10.40 -14.64 7.40
CA PRO A 43 -10.32 -15.82 8.29
C PRO A 43 -9.55 -15.59 9.60
N LEU A 44 -8.55 -14.72 9.55
CA LEU A 44 -7.76 -14.32 10.71
C LEU A 44 -7.55 -12.80 10.69
N PRO A 45 -7.80 -12.09 11.80
CA PRO A 45 -7.53 -10.65 11.88
C PRO A 45 -6.09 -10.34 11.52
N ARG A 46 -5.90 -9.37 10.63
CA ARG A 46 -4.56 -8.90 10.21
C ARG A 46 -4.53 -7.41 9.94
N SER A 47 -3.35 -6.83 10.12
CA SER A 47 -3.03 -5.46 9.69
C SER A 47 -1.65 -5.43 9.04
N GLU A 48 -1.26 -4.31 8.49
CA GLU A 48 0.06 -4.07 7.90
C GLU A 48 0.43 -5.12 6.83
N MET A 49 -0.57 -5.59 6.08
CA MET A 49 -0.34 -6.41 4.90
C MET A 49 0.41 -5.63 3.83
N ALA A 50 0.35 -4.33 3.93
CA ALA A 50 0.85 -3.29 3.06
C ALA A 50 0.02 -3.10 1.79
N TRP A 51 -0.35 -4.13 1.10
CA TRP A 51 -1.22 -4.06 -0.09
C TRP A 51 -1.86 -5.42 -0.34
N ALA A 52 -2.83 -5.41 -1.24
CA ALA A 52 -3.40 -6.63 -1.81
C ALA A 52 -3.22 -6.60 -3.33
N ALA A 53 -3.39 -7.73 -3.96
CA ALA A 53 -3.32 -7.85 -5.41
C ALA A 53 -4.58 -8.50 -5.97
N ALA A 54 -5.09 -7.98 -7.09
CA ALA A 54 -6.13 -8.62 -7.87
C ALA A 54 -5.49 -9.53 -8.93
N MET A 55 -5.86 -10.80 -8.94
CA MET A 55 -5.40 -11.78 -9.92
C MET A 55 -6.52 -12.78 -10.22
N ASN A 56 -6.79 -13.02 -11.50
CA ASN A 56 -7.82 -13.95 -11.95
C ASN A 56 -9.21 -13.71 -11.31
N GLY A 57 -9.61 -12.42 -11.15
CA GLY A 57 -10.89 -12.04 -10.56
C GLY A 57 -11.01 -12.30 -9.06
N ARG A 58 -9.89 -12.48 -8.36
CA ARG A 58 -9.81 -12.74 -6.91
C ARG A 58 -8.86 -11.75 -6.23
N MET A 59 -9.11 -11.51 -4.92
CA MET A 59 -8.23 -10.70 -4.08
C MET A 59 -7.24 -11.61 -3.36
N HIS A 60 -5.97 -11.35 -3.54
CA HIS A 60 -4.88 -12.02 -2.86
C HIS A 60 -4.32 -11.12 -1.75
N LEU A 61 -4.29 -11.63 -0.53
CA LEU A 61 -3.85 -10.93 0.67
C LEU A 61 -2.72 -11.70 1.33
N VAL A 62 -1.53 -11.11 1.36
CA VAL A 62 -0.27 -11.80 1.70
C VAL A 62 0.42 -11.13 2.89
N GLY A 63 0.93 -11.91 3.84
CA GLY A 63 1.71 -11.41 4.97
C GLY A 63 0.90 -10.60 5.98
N GLY A 64 1.56 -9.64 6.62
CA GLY A 64 1.01 -8.74 7.62
C GLY A 64 1.19 -9.20 9.06
N TYR A 65 0.71 -8.36 10.01
CA TYR A 65 0.63 -8.71 11.41
C TYR A 65 -0.61 -9.53 11.70
N GLY A 66 -0.44 -10.65 12.40
CA GLY A 66 -1.50 -11.29 13.16
C GLY A 66 -1.54 -10.75 14.58
N GLU A 67 -2.28 -11.47 15.43
CA GLU A 67 -2.40 -11.17 16.84
C GLU A 67 -1.04 -10.99 17.52
N GLN A 68 -0.94 -10.05 18.46
CA GLN A 68 0.29 -9.65 19.15
C GLN A 68 1.40 -9.11 18.23
N ARG A 69 1.03 -8.59 17.06
CA ARG A 69 1.96 -8.09 16.03
C ARG A 69 2.97 -9.15 15.55
N VAL A 70 2.55 -10.41 15.50
CA VAL A 70 3.40 -11.48 14.97
C VAL A 70 3.36 -11.42 13.45
N ASP A 71 4.54 -11.37 12.82
CA ASP A 71 4.68 -11.43 11.36
C ASP A 71 4.14 -12.76 10.85
N ARG A 72 3.23 -12.69 9.89
CA ARG A 72 2.53 -13.88 9.39
C ARG A 72 2.87 -14.14 7.92
N PRO A 73 3.01 -15.42 7.54
CA PRO A 73 3.26 -15.81 6.16
C PRO A 73 1.96 -16.05 5.38
N TYR A 74 0.79 -15.82 5.96
CA TYR A 74 -0.48 -16.23 5.37
C TYR A 74 -0.71 -15.62 3.99
N HIS A 75 -1.24 -16.45 3.10
CA HIS A 75 -1.76 -16.06 1.80
C HIS A 75 -3.23 -16.50 1.76
N HIS A 76 -4.14 -15.53 1.92
CA HIS A 76 -5.57 -15.76 1.80
C HIS A 76 -6.09 -15.21 0.47
N VAL A 77 -7.02 -15.92 -0.13
CA VAL A 77 -7.62 -15.59 -1.42
C VAL A 77 -9.13 -15.44 -1.25
N TYR A 78 -9.65 -14.26 -1.56
CA TYR A 78 -11.09 -14.01 -1.55
C TYR A 78 -11.70 -14.23 -2.92
N HIS A 79 -12.84 -14.93 -2.94
CA HIS A 79 -13.62 -15.24 -4.12
C HIS A 79 -14.92 -14.43 -4.11
N PRO A 80 -15.01 -13.31 -4.87
CA PRO A 80 -16.20 -12.43 -4.82
C PRO A 80 -17.52 -13.13 -5.14
N GLN A 81 -17.52 -14.08 -6.10
CA GLN A 81 -18.73 -14.80 -6.54
C GLN A 81 -19.31 -15.72 -5.46
N ARG A 82 -18.49 -16.12 -4.48
CA ARG A 82 -18.89 -17.01 -3.38
C ARG A 82 -18.99 -16.29 -2.06
N ASP A 83 -18.54 -15.03 -2.01
CA ASP A 83 -18.31 -14.28 -0.77
C ASP A 83 -17.57 -15.13 0.28
N ALA A 84 -16.44 -15.71 -0.11
CA ALA A 84 -15.72 -16.66 0.73
C ALA A 84 -14.20 -16.58 0.54
N TRP A 85 -13.46 -16.93 1.59
CA TRP A 85 -12.01 -17.00 1.61
C TRP A 85 -11.49 -18.43 1.52
N THR A 86 -10.36 -18.59 0.84
CA THR A 86 -9.55 -19.82 0.84
C THR A 86 -8.12 -19.47 1.22
N SER A 87 -7.31 -20.48 1.56
CA SER A 87 -5.88 -20.33 1.76
C SER A 87 -5.14 -20.83 0.51
N ALA A 88 -4.06 -20.15 0.16
CA ALA A 88 -3.05 -20.60 -0.79
C ALA A 88 -1.72 -20.84 -0.05
N ALA A 89 -0.70 -21.35 -0.76
CA ALA A 89 0.62 -21.60 -0.17
C ALA A 89 1.13 -20.35 0.54
N PRO A 90 1.55 -20.45 1.80
CA PRO A 90 2.05 -19.32 2.57
C PRO A 90 3.39 -18.82 2.02
N LEU A 91 3.70 -17.54 2.26
CA LEU A 91 5.03 -16.99 2.01
C LEU A 91 6.11 -17.83 2.69
N PRO A 92 7.27 -18.03 2.06
CA PRO A 92 8.41 -18.72 2.69
C PRO A 92 8.97 -18.00 3.93
N LEU A 93 8.67 -16.71 4.07
CA LEU A 93 9.08 -15.85 5.17
C LEU A 93 7.87 -15.07 5.69
N GLY A 94 7.53 -15.21 6.99
CA GLY A 94 6.55 -14.37 7.64
C GLY A 94 7.05 -12.93 7.67
N ALA A 95 6.29 -12.02 7.07
CA ALA A 95 6.69 -10.63 6.95
C ALA A 95 5.46 -9.70 6.92
N ASN A 96 5.70 -8.44 7.25
CA ASN A 96 4.74 -7.35 7.18
C ASN A 96 5.21 -6.28 6.19
N HIS A 97 4.32 -5.40 5.75
CA HIS A 97 4.62 -4.32 4.79
C HIS A 97 5.31 -4.83 3.51
N VAL A 98 4.89 -6.00 3.05
CA VAL A 98 5.41 -6.64 1.83
C VAL A 98 4.80 -5.96 0.62
N GLY A 99 5.61 -5.44 -0.29
CA GLY A 99 5.12 -4.93 -1.56
C GLY A 99 4.56 -6.07 -2.43
N VAL A 100 3.40 -5.85 -3.07
CA VAL A 100 2.81 -6.86 -3.97
C VAL A 100 2.44 -6.27 -5.32
N ALA A 101 2.62 -7.05 -6.37
CA ALA A 101 2.17 -6.72 -7.73
C ALA A 101 1.90 -8.00 -8.53
N VAL A 102 1.08 -7.89 -9.56
CA VAL A 102 0.81 -8.98 -10.50
C VAL A 102 1.33 -8.62 -11.87
N LEU A 103 2.07 -9.53 -12.50
CA LEU A 103 2.50 -9.41 -13.88
C LEU A 103 2.31 -10.76 -14.58
N GLY A 104 1.48 -10.77 -15.62
CA GLY A 104 1.03 -12.02 -16.25
C GLY A 104 0.33 -12.93 -15.23
N ASP A 105 0.74 -14.19 -15.17
CA ASP A 105 0.17 -15.19 -14.26
C ASP A 105 0.95 -15.33 -12.93
N THR A 106 1.73 -14.32 -12.59
CA THR A 106 2.57 -14.36 -11.38
C THR A 106 2.25 -13.22 -10.43
N LEU A 107 1.98 -13.57 -9.17
CA LEU A 107 1.93 -12.66 -8.04
C LEU A 107 3.32 -12.54 -7.44
N TYR A 108 3.81 -11.31 -7.32
CA TYR A 108 5.12 -11.00 -6.75
C TYR A 108 4.98 -10.44 -5.35
N ALA A 109 5.85 -10.89 -4.43
CA ALA A 109 6.02 -10.38 -3.08
C ALA A 109 7.44 -9.82 -2.93
N ILE A 110 7.55 -8.53 -2.59
CA ILE A 110 8.78 -7.76 -2.70
C ILE A 110 9.15 -7.14 -1.36
N GLY A 111 10.30 -7.51 -0.80
CA GLY A 111 10.80 -6.94 0.44
C GLY A 111 9.80 -7.03 1.59
N GLY A 112 9.83 -6.07 2.48
CA GLY A 112 9.00 -6.01 3.67
C GLY A 112 9.85 -5.93 4.93
N PHE A 113 9.19 -6.09 6.09
CA PHE A 113 9.85 -6.14 7.38
C PHE A 113 9.55 -7.45 8.10
N THR A 114 10.50 -7.85 8.95
CA THR A 114 10.36 -8.86 9.98
C THR A 114 10.56 -8.24 11.36
N GLU A 115 10.41 -9.03 12.43
CA GLU A 115 10.62 -8.59 13.81
C GLU A 115 9.77 -7.36 14.18
N GLN A 116 8.46 -7.43 13.84
CA GLN A 116 7.50 -6.38 14.16
C GLN A 116 7.90 -5.01 13.53
N ASN A 117 8.21 -4.99 12.24
CA ASN A 117 8.59 -3.79 11.50
C ASN A 117 9.95 -3.17 11.93
N ARG A 118 10.86 -4.01 12.48
CA ARG A 118 12.19 -3.55 12.89
C ARG A 118 13.28 -3.86 11.89
N LYS A 119 13.14 -4.96 11.16
CA LYS A 119 14.19 -5.46 10.27
C LYS A 119 13.69 -5.52 8.83
N PRO A 120 14.07 -4.57 7.96
CA PRO A 120 13.77 -4.67 6.55
C PRO A 120 14.55 -5.84 5.94
N HIS A 121 13.96 -6.51 4.95
CA HIS A 121 14.63 -7.57 4.23
C HIS A 121 14.59 -7.34 2.71
N ALA A 122 15.46 -8.06 1.98
CA ALA A 122 15.58 -7.95 0.53
C ALA A 122 14.94 -9.12 -0.23
N GLU A 123 14.41 -10.11 0.49
CA GLU A 123 13.84 -11.30 -0.12
C GLU A 123 12.65 -10.96 -1.01
N CYS A 124 12.63 -11.58 -2.19
CA CYS A 124 11.56 -11.44 -3.17
C CYS A 124 11.11 -12.81 -3.64
N PHE A 125 9.81 -12.92 -3.91
CA PHE A 125 9.22 -14.19 -4.31
C PHE A 125 8.20 -13.97 -5.44
N GLY A 126 8.05 -14.97 -6.31
CA GLY A 126 6.97 -15.08 -7.27
C GLY A 126 6.11 -16.30 -6.95
N TRP A 127 4.80 -16.15 -6.99
CA TRP A 127 3.81 -17.22 -6.81
C TRP A 127 2.99 -17.40 -8.07
N ASN A 128 2.74 -18.63 -8.44
CA ASN A 128 1.89 -18.99 -9.55
C ASN A 128 0.75 -19.89 -9.07
N GLU A 129 -0.46 -19.59 -9.51
CA GLU A 129 -1.65 -20.33 -9.08
C GLU A 129 -1.64 -21.79 -9.51
N GLY A 130 -1.11 -22.11 -10.70
CA GLY A 130 -1.09 -23.48 -11.22
C GLY A 130 -0.29 -24.45 -10.36
N ASP A 131 0.79 -23.96 -9.73
CA ASP A 131 1.65 -24.77 -8.85
C ASP A 131 1.29 -24.60 -7.36
N ASP A 132 0.55 -23.55 -7.02
CA ASP A 132 0.33 -23.06 -5.64
C ASP A 132 1.65 -23.02 -4.85
N ARG A 133 2.69 -22.38 -5.41
CA ARG A 133 4.01 -22.37 -4.82
C ARG A 133 4.74 -21.04 -5.00
N TRP A 134 5.32 -20.54 -3.91
CA TRP A 134 6.27 -19.43 -3.96
C TRP A 134 7.65 -19.89 -4.35
N ARG A 135 8.28 -19.19 -5.31
CA ARG A 135 9.65 -19.37 -5.73
C ARG A 135 10.45 -18.11 -5.45
N ARG A 136 11.66 -18.29 -4.95
CA ARG A 136 12.58 -17.17 -4.75
C ARG A 136 12.98 -16.61 -6.12
N ILE A 137 13.02 -15.29 -6.22
CA ILE A 137 13.55 -14.53 -7.36
C ILE A 137 14.72 -13.67 -6.88
N ALA A 138 15.41 -12.96 -7.79
CA ALA A 138 16.52 -12.08 -7.42
C ALA A 138 16.10 -11.13 -6.30
N PRO A 139 16.84 -11.08 -5.19
CA PRO A 139 16.52 -10.19 -4.07
C PRO A 139 16.72 -8.72 -4.47
N LEU A 140 16.06 -7.83 -3.75
CA LEU A 140 16.36 -6.40 -3.85
C LEU A 140 17.84 -6.11 -3.58
N PRO A 141 18.49 -5.16 -4.28
CA PRO A 141 19.88 -4.79 -4.02
C PRO A 141 20.15 -4.30 -2.58
N ARG A 142 19.12 -3.82 -1.92
CA ARG A 142 19.15 -3.39 -0.51
C ARG A 142 17.82 -3.70 0.17
N PRO A 143 17.83 -4.10 1.46
CA PRO A 143 16.61 -4.33 2.22
C PRO A 143 15.73 -3.08 2.28
N VAL A 144 14.42 -3.24 2.03
CA VAL A 144 13.41 -2.18 2.17
C VAL A 144 12.04 -2.77 2.44
N GLY A 145 11.25 -2.12 3.26
CA GLY A 145 9.85 -2.45 3.46
C GLY A 145 8.95 -1.24 3.18
N SER A 146 7.65 -1.46 3.12
CA SER A 146 6.64 -0.42 2.83
C SER A 146 6.85 0.30 1.49
N ALA A 147 7.48 -0.33 0.51
CA ALA A 147 7.59 0.20 -0.84
C ALA A 147 6.26 0.05 -1.59
N GLY A 148 5.84 1.06 -2.32
CA GLY A 148 4.73 0.95 -3.27
C GLY A 148 5.15 0.09 -4.47
N CYS A 149 4.29 -0.84 -4.89
CA CYS A 149 4.58 -1.72 -6.04
C CYS A 149 3.53 -1.61 -7.13
N GLY A 150 3.96 -1.75 -8.39
CA GLY A 150 3.09 -1.79 -9.55
C GLY A 150 3.75 -2.46 -10.74
N ALA A 151 2.95 -3.03 -11.64
CA ALA A 151 3.43 -3.71 -12.84
C ALA A 151 3.13 -2.88 -14.09
N ILE A 152 4.16 -2.47 -14.84
CA ILE A 152 4.02 -1.74 -16.09
C ILE A 152 5.21 -2.04 -17.02
N GLY A 153 4.97 -2.03 -18.31
CA GLY A 153 6.02 -2.24 -19.31
C GLY A 153 6.73 -3.60 -19.21
N GLY A 154 6.03 -4.65 -18.72
CA GLY A 154 6.61 -5.97 -18.51
C GLY A 154 7.57 -6.05 -17.31
N ARG A 155 7.51 -5.09 -16.40
CA ARG A 155 8.37 -4.99 -15.20
C ARG A 155 7.55 -4.80 -13.94
N ILE A 156 8.11 -5.21 -12.82
CA ILE A 156 7.59 -4.87 -11.48
C ILE A 156 8.39 -3.70 -10.94
N HIS A 157 7.73 -2.61 -10.62
CA HIS A 157 8.34 -1.43 -10.00
C HIS A 157 8.15 -1.49 -8.48
N ALA A 158 9.23 -1.23 -7.73
CA ALA A 158 9.24 -1.04 -6.28
C ALA A 158 9.75 0.38 -5.99
N ILE A 159 8.93 1.20 -5.34
CA ILE A 159 9.12 2.65 -5.29
C ILE A 159 8.99 3.15 -3.84
N GLY A 160 9.97 3.94 -3.39
CA GLY A 160 10.02 4.46 -2.04
C GLY A 160 10.26 3.37 -1.01
N GLY A 161 9.58 3.45 0.12
CA GLY A 161 9.70 2.54 1.24
C GLY A 161 10.57 3.07 2.35
N ALA A 162 10.80 2.23 3.36
CA ALA A 162 11.60 2.59 4.54
C ALA A 162 12.70 1.57 4.82
N VAL A 163 13.80 2.09 5.37
CA VAL A 163 14.95 1.32 5.85
C VAL A 163 15.21 1.62 7.32
N GLY A 164 16.16 0.91 7.93
CA GLY A 164 16.54 1.07 9.33
C GLY A 164 16.12 -0.10 10.19
N ALA A 165 16.97 -0.45 11.16
CA ALA A 165 16.85 -1.63 12.02
C ALA A 165 16.10 -1.36 13.34
N SER A 166 15.71 -0.12 13.59
CA SER A 166 14.94 0.28 14.79
C SER A 166 14.02 1.43 14.44
N PHE A 167 13.06 1.73 15.32
CA PHE A 167 12.19 2.89 15.13
C PHE A 167 12.97 4.20 15.00
N ASP A 168 14.02 4.39 15.80
CA ASP A 168 14.82 5.61 15.81
C ASP A 168 15.70 5.77 14.55
N SER A 169 16.08 4.67 13.92
CA SER A 169 16.90 4.64 12.70
C SER A 169 16.06 4.53 11.41
N LYS A 170 14.74 4.41 11.51
CA LYS A 170 13.88 4.30 10.34
C LYS A 170 13.92 5.58 9.52
N ARG A 171 14.13 5.41 8.22
CA ARG A 171 14.15 6.51 7.24
C ARG A 171 13.43 6.08 5.98
N SER A 172 12.62 6.99 5.47
CA SER A 172 12.04 6.86 4.15
C SER A 172 13.11 7.00 3.08
N VAL A 173 12.98 6.26 2.00
CA VAL A 173 13.91 6.30 0.86
C VAL A 173 13.18 6.71 -0.42
N ALA A 174 13.94 7.29 -1.35
CA ALA A 174 13.47 7.68 -2.67
C ALA A 174 13.79 6.61 -3.73
N TRP A 175 14.11 5.39 -3.33
CA TRP A 175 14.55 4.36 -4.27
C TRP A 175 13.42 3.99 -5.24
N HIS A 176 13.81 3.82 -6.49
CA HIS A 176 12.93 3.31 -7.52
C HIS A 176 13.68 2.23 -8.29
N LEU A 177 13.22 1.01 -8.11
CA LEU A 177 13.78 -0.19 -8.71
C LEU A 177 12.75 -0.84 -9.61
N SER A 178 13.18 -1.43 -10.73
CA SER A 178 12.34 -2.26 -11.57
C SER A 178 12.93 -3.65 -11.74
N TYR A 179 12.12 -4.68 -11.52
CA TYR A 179 12.46 -6.08 -11.71
C TYR A 179 12.12 -6.52 -13.13
N LEU A 180 13.05 -7.19 -13.78
CA LEU A 180 12.89 -7.79 -15.09
C LEU A 180 12.77 -9.31 -14.94
N PRO A 181 11.56 -9.90 -15.04
CA PRO A 181 11.36 -11.34 -14.83
C PRO A 181 12.19 -12.21 -15.79
N GLY A 182 12.26 -11.83 -17.06
CA GLY A 182 13.01 -12.59 -18.07
C GLY A 182 14.52 -12.64 -17.86
N ALA A 183 15.07 -11.72 -17.05
CA ALA A 183 16.51 -11.65 -16.74
C ALA A 183 16.80 -11.91 -15.25
N ASP A 184 15.77 -12.10 -14.43
CA ASP A 184 15.83 -12.27 -12.97
C ASP A 184 16.78 -11.25 -12.32
N ARG A 185 16.58 -9.97 -12.59
CA ARG A 185 17.42 -8.90 -12.04
C ARG A 185 16.66 -7.61 -11.80
N TRP A 186 17.21 -6.77 -10.92
CA TRP A 186 16.74 -5.43 -10.62
C TRP A 186 17.56 -4.35 -11.34
N GLU A 187 16.90 -3.32 -11.83
CA GLU A 187 17.49 -2.11 -12.42
C GLU A 187 17.04 -0.86 -11.65
N ARG A 188 17.88 0.17 -11.67
CA ARG A 188 17.54 1.48 -11.07
C ARG A 188 16.87 2.36 -12.09
N ASN A 189 15.87 3.12 -11.63
CA ASN A 189 15.17 4.13 -12.40
C ASN A 189 15.29 5.49 -11.69
N ALA A 190 14.81 6.56 -12.34
CA ALA A 190 14.76 7.89 -11.75
C ALA A 190 14.10 7.83 -10.35
N PRO A 191 14.76 8.34 -9.29
CA PRO A 191 14.27 8.24 -7.94
C PRO A 191 12.97 9.01 -7.74
N LEU A 192 12.15 8.55 -6.78
CA LEU A 192 10.96 9.29 -6.35
C LEU A 192 11.37 10.72 -5.91
N PRO A 193 10.71 11.79 -6.38
CA PRO A 193 11.13 13.16 -6.09
C PRO A 193 11.22 13.51 -4.59
N THR A 194 10.41 12.87 -3.77
CA THR A 194 10.45 12.99 -2.31
C THR A 194 10.43 11.60 -1.69
N ALA A 195 11.42 11.29 -0.84
CA ALA A 195 11.50 10.02 -0.12
C ALA A 195 10.26 9.81 0.75
N ARG A 196 9.53 8.72 0.54
CA ARG A 196 8.28 8.39 1.25
C ARG A 196 8.10 6.89 1.38
N ASP A 197 7.43 6.50 2.44
CA ASP A 197 7.00 5.13 2.70
C ASP A 197 5.47 5.07 2.95
N HIS A 198 4.91 3.88 3.01
CA HIS A 198 3.46 3.66 3.18
C HIS A 198 2.60 4.39 2.15
N VAL A 199 3.12 4.50 0.93
CA VAL A 199 2.47 5.15 -0.21
C VAL A 199 1.46 4.24 -0.88
N GLY A 200 0.42 4.80 -1.49
CA GLY A 200 -0.36 4.11 -2.50
C GLY A 200 0.38 4.11 -3.84
N ALA A 201 0.49 2.95 -4.51
CA ALA A 201 1.05 2.84 -5.85
C ALA A 201 0.04 2.17 -6.80
N VAL A 202 -0.29 2.84 -7.89
CA VAL A 202 -1.33 2.38 -8.84
C VAL A 202 -0.89 2.66 -10.26
N VAL A 203 -1.08 1.70 -11.16
CA VAL A 203 -0.85 1.90 -12.59
C VAL A 203 -2.13 2.39 -13.26
N ALA A 204 -2.08 3.57 -13.86
CA ALA A 204 -3.17 4.16 -14.62
C ALA A 204 -2.62 4.94 -15.82
N GLY A 205 -3.27 4.85 -16.97
CA GLY A 205 -2.92 5.62 -18.17
C GLY A 205 -1.47 5.45 -18.63
N ASN A 206 -0.87 4.28 -18.51
CA ASN A 206 0.55 3.99 -18.80
C ASN A 206 1.55 4.69 -17.87
N LEU A 207 1.13 5.17 -16.72
CA LEU A 207 1.96 5.76 -15.67
C LEU A 207 1.83 4.99 -14.36
N VAL A 208 2.87 5.07 -13.52
CA VAL A 208 2.77 4.63 -12.13
C VAL A 208 2.51 5.84 -11.25
N HIS A 209 1.34 5.90 -10.64
CA HIS A 209 0.96 6.94 -9.70
C HIS A 209 1.38 6.55 -8.28
N VAL A 210 2.11 7.44 -7.60
CA VAL A 210 2.54 7.28 -6.20
C VAL A 210 1.92 8.40 -5.37
N ILE A 211 1.03 8.04 -4.47
CA ILE A 211 0.12 8.97 -3.80
C ILE A 211 0.29 8.89 -2.29
N GLY A 212 0.29 10.03 -1.61
CA GLY A 212 0.34 10.12 -0.15
C GLY A 212 1.59 9.50 0.45
N GLY A 213 1.41 8.76 1.54
CA GLY A 213 2.51 8.18 2.33
C GLY A 213 2.99 9.11 3.42
N ARG A 214 4.17 8.83 3.96
CA ARG A 214 4.79 9.61 5.04
C ARG A 214 6.28 9.71 4.84
N VAL A 215 6.90 10.66 5.56
CA VAL A 215 8.35 10.81 5.61
C VAL A 215 8.80 10.46 7.03
N ASP A 216 9.50 9.35 7.18
CA ASP A 216 10.08 8.84 8.42
C ASP A 216 9.06 8.52 9.54
N SER A 217 7.93 9.23 9.64
CA SER A 217 6.96 9.14 10.72
C SER A 217 5.53 9.44 10.25
N PHE A 218 4.52 8.88 10.89
CA PHE A 218 3.11 9.21 10.67
C PHE A 218 2.70 10.62 11.17
N HIS A 219 3.61 11.35 11.83
CA HIS A 219 3.45 12.79 12.09
C HIS A 219 3.74 13.66 10.86
N THR A 220 4.40 13.10 9.87
CA THR A 220 4.80 13.77 8.63
C THR A 220 4.16 13.10 7.43
N ASN A 221 2.85 12.94 7.49
CA ASN A 221 2.07 12.46 6.36
C ASN A 221 2.14 13.42 5.19
N SER A 222 2.20 12.84 4.02
CA SER A 222 2.31 13.53 2.74
C SER A 222 1.00 13.49 1.99
N ASN A 223 0.69 14.57 1.28
CA ASN A 223 -0.36 14.62 0.27
C ASN A 223 0.20 14.61 -1.15
N LEU A 224 1.51 14.45 -1.33
CA LEU A 224 2.16 14.47 -2.63
C LEU A 224 1.61 13.36 -3.53
N HIS A 225 1.40 13.73 -4.79
CA HIS A 225 1.04 12.81 -5.85
C HIS A 225 2.02 13.00 -7.01
N HIS A 226 2.74 11.95 -7.34
CA HIS A 226 3.68 11.92 -8.46
C HIS A 226 3.31 10.79 -9.41
N ALA A 227 3.43 11.03 -10.70
CA ALA A 227 3.24 10.04 -11.75
C ALA A 227 4.57 9.81 -12.49
N TYR A 228 4.95 8.54 -12.64
CA TYR A 228 6.15 8.11 -13.33
C TYR A 228 5.83 7.59 -14.73
N ASP A 229 6.52 8.13 -15.75
CA ASP A 229 6.49 7.61 -17.13
C ASP A 229 7.70 6.68 -17.35
N PRO A 230 7.49 5.35 -17.48
CA PRO A 230 8.58 4.41 -17.69
C PRO A 230 9.26 4.54 -19.06
N ARG A 231 8.62 5.19 -20.02
CA ARG A 231 9.22 5.39 -21.36
C ARG A 231 10.21 6.55 -21.38
N GLN A 232 10.06 7.51 -20.46
CA GLN A 232 10.91 8.68 -20.35
C GLN A 232 11.84 8.62 -19.14
N ASP A 233 11.63 7.67 -18.24
CA ASP A 233 12.27 7.59 -16.91
C ASP A 233 12.14 8.91 -16.14
N LYS A 234 10.91 9.46 -16.08
CA LYS A 234 10.64 10.78 -15.51
C LYS A 234 9.41 10.79 -14.61
N TRP A 235 9.48 11.62 -13.58
CA TRP A 235 8.40 11.94 -12.66
C TRP A 235 7.74 13.28 -13.01
N THR A 236 6.42 13.33 -12.86
CA THR A 236 5.61 14.55 -12.98
C THR A 236 4.73 14.69 -11.75
N ALA A 237 4.69 15.87 -11.13
CA ALA A 237 3.73 16.18 -10.08
C ALA A 237 2.31 16.22 -10.62
N ARG A 238 1.36 15.78 -9.81
CA ARG A 238 -0.08 15.80 -10.05
C ARG A 238 -0.79 16.52 -8.94
N SER A 239 -2.09 16.81 -9.13
CA SER A 239 -2.92 17.41 -8.08
C SER A 239 -2.80 16.60 -6.78
N PRO A 240 -2.45 17.26 -5.65
CA PRO A 240 -2.15 16.57 -4.40
C PRO A 240 -3.40 15.94 -3.79
N LEU A 241 -3.22 14.84 -3.05
CA LEU A 241 -4.28 14.18 -2.28
C LEU A 241 -4.90 15.19 -1.28
N PRO A 242 -6.24 15.37 -1.26
CA PRO A 242 -6.86 16.37 -0.37
C PRO A 242 -6.58 16.15 1.10
N THR A 243 -6.53 14.88 1.55
CA THR A 243 -6.24 14.52 2.95
C THR A 243 -4.91 13.79 3.04
N ALA A 244 -3.87 14.42 3.58
CA ALA A 244 -2.56 13.82 3.78
C ALA A 244 -2.66 12.61 4.71
N ARG A 245 -2.21 11.43 4.25
CA ARG A 245 -2.27 10.18 5.03
C ARG A 245 -1.34 9.10 4.49
N SER A 246 -1.06 8.10 5.32
CA SER A 246 -0.21 6.96 5.01
C SER A 246 -0.90 5.63 5.37
N GLY A 247 -0.41 4.52 4.85
CA GLY A 247 -0.98 3.21 5.12
C GLY A 247 -2.42 3.04 4.62
N HIS A 248 -2.79 3.79 3.59
CA HIS A 248 -4.08 3.75 2.92
C HIS A 248 -4.10 2.73 1.78
N GLY A 249 -5.28 2.31 1.36
CA GLY A 249 -5.49 1.58 0.11
C GLY A 249 -5.54 2.51 -1.09
N ALA A 250 -5.03 2.05 -2.24
CA ALA A 250 -5.14 2.77 -3.51
C ALA A 250 -5.43 1.81 -4.65
N VAL A 251 -6.47 2.04 -5.44
CA VAL A 251 -6.92 1.15 -6.51
C VAL A 251 -7.48 1.94 -7.70
N LEU A 252 -7.36 1.37 -8.90
CA LEU A 252 -7.92 1.95 -10.13
C LEU A 252 -9.28 1.30 -10.44
N VAL A 253 -10.32 2.13 -10.64
CA VAL A 253 -11.60 1.72 -11.20
C VAL A 253 -11.95 2.65 -12.36
N GLY A 254 -12.01 2.12 -13.56
CA GLY A 254 -12.20 2.94 -14.77
C GLY A 254 -11.08 3.95 -14.95
N GLN A 255 -11.39 5.23 -14.88
CA GLN A 255 -10.44 6.34 -14.97
C GLN A 255 -10.15 7.00 -13.61
N ARG A 256 -10.61 6.41 -12.50
CA ARG A 256 -10.46 6.98 -11.16
C ARG A 256 -9.56 6.11 -10.28
N ILE A 257 -8.58 6.74 -9.65
CA ILE A 257 -7.76 6.12 -8.60
C ILE A 257 -8.41 6.45 -7.25
N PHE A 258 -9.04 5.45 -6.63
CA PHE A 258 -9.61 5.55 -5.30
C PHE A 258 -8.53 5.39 -4.24
N VAL A 259 -8.49 6.31 -3.28
CA VAL A 259 -7.60 6.29 -2.12
C VAL A 259 -8.46 6.30 -0.86
N MET A 260 -8.34 5.26 -0.03
CA MET A 260 -9.24 5.06 1.10
C MET A 260 -8.52 4.60 2.36
N GLY A 261 -9.04 5.04 3.51
CA GLY A 261 -8.46 4.73 4.81
C GLY A 261 -7.10 5.39 5.05
N GLY A 262 -6.30 4.80 5.91
CA GLY A 262 -4.98 5.28 6.30
C GLY A 262 -4.89 5.74 7.75
N GLU A 263 -3.70 6.16 8.15
CA GLU A 263 -3.44 6.63 9.52
C GLU A 263 -2.73 7.99 9.55
N GLY A 264 -2.82 8.62 10.71
CA GLY A 264 -2.10 9.82 11.06
C GLY A 264 -1.72 9.83 12.54
N SER A 265 -1.23 10.96 13.05
CA SER A 265 -0.70 11.08 14.41
C SER A 265 -1.71 10.80 15.53
N ASN A 266 -2.98 11.04 15.29
CA ASN A 266 -4.03 10.99 16.31
C ASN A 266 -5.30 10.26 15.88
N ARG A 267 -5.31 9.68 14.68
CA ARG A 267 -6.48 9.00 14.14
C ARG A 267 -6.15 8.01 13.04
N VAL A 268 -7.10 7.13 12.76
CA VAL A 268 -7.23 6.44 11.49
C VAL A 268 -8.27 7.16 10.64
N PHE A 269 -8.12 7.08 9.32
CA PHE A 269 -8.96 7.78 8.37
C PHE A 269 -10.03 6.86 7.79
N GLY A 270 -11.23 7.41 7.61
CA GLY A 270 -12.30 6.81 6.83
C GLY A 270 -12.50 7.47 5.46
N GLN A 271 -11.67 8.45 5.12
CA GLN A 271 -11.75 9.15 3.84
C GLN A 271 -11.68 8.17 2.67
N ASN A 272 -12.54 8.42 1.68
CA ASN A 272 -12.57 7.75 0.39
C ASN A 272 -12.58 8.85 -0.67
N GLU A 273 -11.42 9.08 -1.26
CA GLU A 273 -11.19 10.15 -2.24
C GLU A 273 -10.73 9.53 -3.55
N ALA A 274 -11.22 10.02 -4.67
CA ALA A 274 -10.86 9.52 -5.99
C ALA A 274 -10.22 10.60 -6.85
N TYR A 275 -9.12 10.24 -7.47
CA TYR A 275 -8.42 11.05 -8.45
C TYR A 275 -8.88 10.70 -9.85
N ASP A 276 -9.44 11.67 -10.58
CA ASP A 276 -9.74 11.54 -12.00
C ASP A 276 -8.46 11.76 -12.80
N VAL A 277 -8.01 10.71 -13.48
CA VAL A 277 -6.73 10.71 -14.23
C VAL A 277 -6.76 11.68 -15.41
N ALA A 278 -7.92 11.87 -16.05
CA ALA A 278 -8.07 12.72 -17.21
C ALA A 278 -8.16 14.20 -16.83
N GLN A 279 -8.78 14.51 -15.69
CA GLN A 279 -9.03 15.88 -15.26
C GLN A 279 -7.95 16.43 -14.30
N ASP A 280 -7.06 15.57 -13.80
CA ASP A 280 -6.08 15.91 -12.75
C ASP A 280 -6.77 16.54 -11.53
N ALA A 281 -7.87 15.96 -11.07
CA ALA A 281 -8.72 16.51 -10.02
C ALA A 281 -9.20 15.42 -9.06
N TRP A 282 -9.53 15.83 -7.82
CA TRP A 282 -10.02 14.95 -6.75
C TRP A 282 -11.49 15.15 -6.44
N GLU A 283 -12.19 14.06 -6.19
CA GLU A 283 -13.58 13.99 -5.75
C GLU A 283 -13.69 13.21 -4.43
N GLN A 284 -14.72 13.49 -3.62
CA GLN A 284 -15.00 12.76 -2.39
C GLN A 284 -16.15 11.79 -2.60
N PHE A 285 -15.98 10.57 -2.10
CA PHE A 285 -16.98 9.50 -2.13
C PHE A 285 -17.41 9.12 -0.71
N ALA A 286 -18.44 8.26 -0.62
CA ALA A 286 -18.93 7.76 0.67
C ALA A 286 -17.77 7.20 1.50
N PRO A 287 -17.53 7.70 2.71
CA PRO A 287 -16.41 7.26 3.54
C PRO A 287 -16.56 5.80 3.96
N MET A 288 -15.45 5.16 4.27
CA MET A 288 -15.44 3.79 4.81
C MET A 288 -16.28 3.71 6.09
N PRO A 289 -17.18 2.71 6.20
CA PRO A 289 -17.95 2.51 7.43
C PRO A 289 -17.05 2.23 8.64
N THR A 290 -15.95 1.53 8.43
CA THR A 290 -14.95 1.23 9.47
C THR A 290 -13.61 1.85 9.08
N PRO A 291 -13.24 3.02 9.64
CA PRO A 291 -11.92 3.62 9.41
C PRO A 291 -10.79 2.68 9.80
N ARG A 292 -9.81 2.46 8.91
CA ARG A 292 -8.69 1.53 9.10
C ARG A 292 -7.46 1.97 8.31
N HIS A 293 -6.29 1.48 8.75
CA HIS A 293 -5.01 1.64 8.03
C HIS A 293 -4.30 0.29 7.89
N GLY A 294 -3.23 0.22 7.12
CA GLY A 294 -2.48 -1.02 6.91
C GLY A 294 -3.36 -2.15 6.36
N LEU A 295 -4.32 -1.78 5.54
CA LEU A 295 -5.35 -2.63 4.93
C LEU A 295 -4.93 -3.11 3.54
N GLY A 296 -5.51 -4.20 3.07
CA GLY A 296 -5.44 -4.61 1.66
C GLY A 296 -6.63 -4.05 0.89
N ALA A 297 -6.37 -3.48 -0.28
CA ALA A 297 -7.42 -3.00 -1.19
C ALA A 297 -7.15 -3.44 -2.63
N VAL A 298 -8.20 -3.88 -3.33
CA VAL A 298 -8.16 -4.23 -4.75
C VAL A 298 -9.42 -3.79 -5.45
N ALA A 299 -9.34 -3.59 -6.76
CA ALA A 299 -10.50 -3.48 -7.63
C ALA A 299 -10.69 -4.78 -8.43
N ILE A 300 -11.92 -5.30 -8.47
CA ILE A 300 -12.31 -6.43 -9.29
C ILE A 300 -13.59 -6.03 -10.04
N GLY A 301 -13.46 -5.88 -11.35
CA GLY A 301 -14.49 -5.19 -12.14
C GLY A 301 -14.60 -3.72 -11.69
N THR A 302 -15.81 -3.31 -11.35
CA THR A 302 -16.09 -1.95 -10.84
C THR A 302 -16.17 -1.87 -9.32
N THR A 303 -16.03 -2.99 -8.61
CA THR A 303 -16.14 -3.07 -7.16
C THR A 303 -14.76 -3.01 -6.51
N VAL A 304 -14.61 -2.17 -5.48
CA VAL A 304 -13.42 -2.12 -4.64
C VAL A 304 -13.64 -2.96 -3.39
N TYR A 305 -12.71 -3.87 -3.10
CA TYR A 305 -12.69 -4.71 -1.90
C TYR A 305 -11.61 -4.26 -0.95
N VAL A 306 -11.95 -4.10 0.34
CA VAL A 306 -11.04 -3.62 1.39
C VAL A 306 -11.09 -4.57 2.57
N ALA A 307 -9.99 -5.27 2.84
CA ALA A 307 -9.94 -6.31 3.87
C ALA A 307 -8.84 -6.08 4.91
N GLY A 308 -9.14 -6.44 6.15
CA GLY A 308 -8.23 -6.32 7.29
C GLY A 308 -7.89 -4.88 7.64
N GLY A 309 -6.72 -4.67 8.21
CA GLY A 309 -6.22 -3.37 8.68
C GLY A 309 -6.43 -3.13 10.16
N GLY A 310 -5.79 -2.09 10.68
CA GLY A 310 -5.90 -1.66 12.07
C GLY A 310 -6.93 -0.55 12.26
N PRO A 311 -7.91 -0.71 13.18
CA PRO A 311 -8.87 0.35 13.51
C PRO A 311 -8.28 1.42 14.44
N MET A 312 -7.03 1.26 14.86
CA MET A 312 -6.27 2.19 15.68
C MET A 312 -4.90 2.40 15.04
N MET A 313 -4.29 3.55 15.27
CA MET A 313 -2.94 3.88 14.77
C MET A 313 -1.90 2.84 15.19
N GLY A 314 -0.92 2.61 14.33
CA GLY A 314 0.15 1.64 14.53
C GLY A 314 -0.35 0.20 14.50
N GLY A 315 0.55 -0.77 14.43
CA GLY A 315 0.23 -2.18 14.23
C GLY A 315 -0.25 -2.94 15.48
N GLY A 316 -0.80 -2.27 16.51
CA GLY A 316 -1.17 -2.90 17.78
C GLY A 316 -2.46 -3.71 17.72
N VAL A 317 -3.39 -3.33 16.87
CA VAL A 317 -4.71 -3.95 16.73
C VAL A 317 -4.94 -4.38 15.29
N GLN A 318 -5.42 -5.58 15.12
CA GLN A 318 -5.76 -6.17 13.83
C GLN A 318 -7.26 -6.36 13.70
N SER A 319 -7.80 -6.30 12.49
CA SER A 319 -9.20 -6.59 12.24
C SER A 319 -9.40 -7.66 11.16
N ALA A 320 -10.56 -8.31 11.19
CA ALA A 320 -11.03 -9.20 10.15
C ALA A 320 -12.08 -8.51 9.24
N VAL A 321 -12.30 -7.22 9.41
CA VAL A 321 -13.31 -6.47 8.67
C VAL A 321 -13.01 -6.53 7.18
N HIS A 322 -14.04 -6.88 6.40
CA HIS A 322 -14.00 -6.90 4.96
C HIS A 322 -15.23 -6.17 4.41
N GLU A 323 -14.99 -5.16 3.64
CA GLU A 323 -16.01 -4.28 3.07
C GLU A 323 -15.78 -4.12 1.58
N ALA A 324 -16.86 -3.93 0.83
CA ALA A 324 -16.80 -3.64 -0.59
C ALA A 324 -17.47 -2.29 -0.88
N PHE A 325 -16.89 -1.55 -1.81
CA PHE A 325 -17.37 -0.26 -2.27
C PHE A 325 -17.71 -0.32 -3.75
N GLU A 326 -18.92 0.13 -4.08
CA GLU A 326 -19.41 0.29 -5.45
C GLU A 326 -19.51 1.79 -5.73
N PRO A 327 -18.61 2.38 -6.54
CA PRO A 327 -18.78 3.74 -7.02
C PRO A 327 -19.96 3.79 -7.99
N GLU A 328 -20.75 4.86 -7.93
CA GLU A 328 -21.85 5.12 -8.89
C GLU A 328 -21.32 5.74 -10.18
#